data_d0fa14e200161a253f84249592f0df9c
#
_entry.id   d0fa14e200161a253f84249592f0df9c
#
_cell.length_a   1.000
_cell.length_b   1.000
_cell.length_c   1.000
_cell.angle_alpha   90.00
_cell.angle_beta   90.00
_cell.angle_gamma   90.00
#
_symmetry.space_group_name_H-M   'P 1'
#
loop_
_entity.id
_entity.type
_entity.pdbx_description
1 polymer ?
#
loop_
_entity_poly.entity_id
_entity_poly.type
_entity_poly.pdbx_seq_one_letter_code
_entity_poly.pdbx_strand_id
1 'polypeptide(L)'
;GGGSIYNHYSVCISDNKFSEYIFTHEFGHGFAGVGDEYYTSDVAYNEFYPLNVEPLDPNLTTLVNFESKWKDMLNENTPVPTPQIKEYQNEVGVYKGGGYAAEGIYRPMQDCSMKSISVNNFCPVCKRAIEWMINFYSE
;
A
#
# COMPACT_ATOMS: atom_id res chain seq x y z
N GLY A 1 -8.73 10.88 -12.86
CA GLY A 1 -7.65 11.00 -11.89
C GLY A 1 -8.11 11.55 -10.57
N GLY A 2 -7.28 11.43 -9.59
CA GLY A 2 -7.49 11.94 -8.24
C GLY A 2 -6.15 12.30 -7.60
N GLY A 3 -6.18 12.68 -6.35
CA GLY A 3 -5.02 12.98 -5.54
C GLY A 3 -5.43 13.27 -4.11
N SER A 4 -4.58 12.95 -3.16
CA SER A 4 -4.86 13.14 -1.74
C SER A 4 -3.69 13.73 -0.99
N ILE A 5 -4.01 14.48 0.06
CA ILE A 5 -3.06 14.90 1.09
C ILE A 5 -3.52 14.27 2.40
N TYR A 6 -2.65 13.47 3.01
CA TYR A 6 -2.94 12.79 4.27
C TYR A 6 -3.47 13.74 5.33
N ASN A 7 -4.55 13.34 5.98
CA ASN A 7 -5.26 14.07 7.02
C ASN A 7 -5.75 15.48 6.61
N HIS A 8 -5.86 15.74 5.32
CA HIS A 8 -6.39 17.00 4.79
C HIS A 8 -7.59 16.81 3.89
N TYR A 9 -7.36 16.44 2.64
CA TYR A 9 -8.44 16.25 1.67
C TYR A 9 -8.06 15.28 0.56
N SER A 10 -9.09 14.75 -0.08
CA SER A 10 -8.96 13.95 -1.31
C SER A 10 -9.76 14.58 -2.42
N VAL A 11 -9.23 14.59 -3.63
CA VAL A 11 -9.89 15.07 -4.84
C VAL A 11 -10.07 13.90 -5.79
N CYS A 12 -11.31 13.67 -6.24
CA CYS A 12 -11.64 12.57 -7.15
C CYS A 12 -12.48 13.09 -8.32
N ILE A 13 -12.28 12.53 -9.50
CA ILE A 13 -13.19 12.73 -10.63
C ILE A 13 -14.43 11.87 -10.39
N SER A 14 -15.62 12.49 -10.37
CA SER A 14 -16.89 11.81 -10.09
C SER A 14 -17.57 11.22 -11.33
N ASP A 15 -17.31 11.76 -12.52
CA ASP A 15 -17.95 11.36 -13.77
C ASP A 15 -17.04 10.46 -14.61
N ASN A 16 -16.74 9.27 -14.07
CA ASN A 16 -15.90 8.29 -14.72
C ASN A 16 -16.30 6.87 -14.30
N LYS A 17 -16.21 5.90 -15.21
CA LYS A 17 -16.48 4.48 -14.90
C LYS A 17 -15.62 3.87 -13.78
N PHE A 18 -14.54 4.53 -13.42
CA PHE A 18 -13.62 4.12 -12.34
C PHE A 18 -13.74 5.01 -11.09
N SER A 19 -14.78 5.83 -10.98
CA SER A 19 -14.93 6.79 -9.87
C SER A 19 -14.94 6.12 -8.50
N GLU A 20 -15.58 4.96 -8.35
CA GLU A 20 -15.59 4.20 -7.10
C GLU A 20 -14.18 3.74 -6.69
N TYR A 21 -13.43 3.22 -7.66
CA TYR A 21 -12.04 2.83 -7.42
C TYR A 21 -11.18 4.04 -7.04
N ILE A 22 -11.28 5.14 -7.80
CA ILE A 22 -10.50 6.35 -7.54
C ILE A 22 -10.84 6.88 -6.14
N PHE A 23 -12.12 6.94 -5.78
CA PHE A 23 -12.54 7.36 -4.44
C PHE A 23 -11.94 6.48 -3.35
N THR A 24 -12.04 5.15 -3.48
CA THR A 24 -11.50 4.19 -2.51
C THR A 24 -9.97 4.34 -2.37
N HIS A 25 -9.27 4.46 -3.47
CA HIS A 25 -7.82 4.64 -3.52
C HIS A 25 -7.39 5.95 -2.81
N GLU A 26 -7.98 7.07 -3.21
CA GLU A 26 -7.66 8.38 -2.64
C GLU A 26 -8.07 8.50 -1.16
N PHE A 27 -9.15 7.82 -0.76
CA PHE A 27 -9.53 7.70 0.65
C PHE A 27 -8.43 6.99 1.46
N GLY A 28 -7.86 5.94 0.93
CA GLY A 28 -6.72 5.23 1.57
C GLY A 28 -5.57 6.19 1.88
N HIS A 29 -5.14 6.98 0.90
CA HIS A 29 -4.11 7.99 1.10
C HIS A 29 -4.52 9.05 2.13
N GLY A 30 -5.66 9.67 1.92
CA GLY A 30 -6.10 10.81 2.72
C GLY A 30 -6.44 10.48 4.15
N PHE A 31 -7.03 9.32 4.41
CA PHE A 31 -7.52 8.92 5.72
C PHE A 31 -6.51 8.10 6.54
N ALA A 32 -5.86 7.13 5.92
CA ALA A 32 -5.00 6.18 6.63
C ALA A 32 -3.51 6.29 6.29
N GLY A 33 -3.14 7.21 5.40
CA GLY A 33 -1.74 7.43 5.02
C GLY A 33 -1.10 6.23 4.33
N VAL A 34 -1.91 5.33 3.73
CA VAL A 34 -1.35 4.21 2.95
C VAL A 34 -0.75 4.73 1.66
N GLY A 35 0.41 4.21 1.28
CA GLY A 35 1.13 4.58 0.08
C GLY A 35 0.68 3.82 -1.16
N ASP A 36 1.07 4.32 -2.33
CA ASP A 36 0.89 3.62 -3.60
C ASP A 36 1.72 2.34 -3.65
N GLU A 37 1.09 1.23 -3.98
CA GLU A 37 1.76 -0.06 -4.12
C GLU A 37 2.18 -0.37 -5.56
N TYR A 38 1.79 0.48 -6.51
CA TYR A 38 2.22 0.32 -7.89
C TYR A 38 3.66 0.80 -8.09
N TYR A 39 4.30 0.19 -9.05
CA TYR A 39 5.61 0.57 -9.56
C TYR A 39 5.59 0.38 -11.08
N THR A 40 6.05 1.37 -11.81
CA THR A 40 6.21 1.29 -13.25
C THR A 40 7.64 1.64 -13.59
N SER A 41 8.24 0.91 -14.50
CA SER A 41 9.60 1.16 -14.98
C SER A 41 9.77 2.52 -15.66
N ASP A 42 8.68 3.14 -16.07
CA ASP A 42 8.68 4.38 -16.85
C ASP A 42 8.48 5.65 -16.02
N VAL A 43 8.03 5.53 -14.79
CA VAL A 43 7.93 6.67 -13.87
C VAL A 43 9.19 6.69 -13.03
N ALA A 44 10.18 7.43 -13.53
CA ALA A 44 11.45 7.63 -12.83
C ALA A 44 11.32 8.58 -11.64
N TYR A 45 10.51 8.23 -10.65
CA TYR A 45 10.69 8.75 -9.29
C TYR A 45 11.76 7.90 -8.59
N ASN A 46 12.93 7.80 -9.21
CA ASN A 46 14.10 7.32 -8.55
C ASN A 46 14.30 8.19 -7.30
N GLU A 47 14.33 7.56 -6.12
CA GLU A 47 14.57 8.23 -4.84
C GLU A 47 13.37 8.93 -4.16
N PHE A 48 12.12 8.61 -4.52
CA PHE A 48 10.99 9.14 -3.76
C PHE A 48 11.01 8.65 -2.30
N TYR A 49 11.38 7.39 -2.08
CA TYR A 49 11.61 6.83 -0.74
C TYR A 49 13.11 6.53 -0.54
N PRO A 50 13.76 7.10 0.49
CA PRO A 50 15.11 6.70 0.86
C PRO A 50 15.13 5.22 1.28
N LEU A 51 16.02 4.39 0.71
CA LEU A 51 16.07 2.96 0.97
C LEU A 51 16.72 2.57 2.32
N ASN A 52 17.32 3.53 3.00
CA ASN A 52 17.96 3.36 4.32
C ASN A 52 17.05 3.79 5.49
N VAL A 53 15.82 4.17 5.20
CA VAL A 53 14.82 4.60 6.19
C VAL A 53 13.53 3.82 5.94
N GLU A 54 12.86 3.43 6.99
CA GLU A 54 11.53 2.82 6.88
C GLU A 54 10.50 3.88 6.46
N PRO A 55 9.69 3.67 5.39
CA PRO A 55 8.62 4.57 4.99
C PRO A 55 7.62 4.82 6.13
N LEU A 56 7.01 5.99 6.17
CA LEU A 56 5.91 6.26 7.11
C LEU A 56 4.64 5.50 6.72
N ASP A 57 4.46 5.23 5.44
CA ASP A 57 3.30 4.53 4.89
C ASP A 57 3.17 3.13 5.49
N PRO A 58 2.04 2.78 6.14
CA PRO A 58 1.90 1.52 6.87
C PRO A 58 1.94 0.26 5.99
N ASN A 59 1.68 0.40 4.68
CA ASN A 59 1.67 -0.67 3.68
C ASN A 59 2.93 -0.74 2.81
N LEU A 60 3.96 0.03 3.12
CA LEU A 60 5.25 -0.03 2.43
C LEU A 60 6.38 -0.30 3.42
N THR A 61 7.41 -1.02 2.98
CA THR A 61 8.61 -1.28 3.79
C THR A 61 9.87 -1.34 2.94
N THR A 62 10.97 -0.85 3.50
CA THR A 62 12.34 -1.05 3.00
C THR A 62 13.03 -2.24 3.67
N LEU A 63 12.37 -2.91 4.60
CA LEU A 63 12.90 -3.94 5.51
C LEU A 63 13.94 -3.43 6.52
N VAL A 64 14.15 -2.12 6.61
CA VAL A 64 15.06 -1.52 7.60
C VAL A 64 14.54 -1.71 9.01
N ASN A 65 13.22 -1.59 9.22
CA ASN A 65 12.55 -1.84 10.48
C ASN A 65 11.20 -2.53 10.26
N PHE A 66 11.22 -3.71 9.66
CA PHE A 66 10.00 -4.46 9.30
C PHE A 66 9.17 -4.88 10.52
N GLU A 67 9.77 -4.97 11.72
CA GLU A 67 9.04 -5.23 12.97
C GLU A 67 7.95 -4.19 13.25
N SER A 68 8.14 -2.94 12.81
CA SER A 68 7.16 -1.86 12.98
C SER A 68 6.04 -1.87 11.94
N LYS A 69 6.05 -2.82 11.00
CA LYS A 69 5.11 -2.90 9.88
C LYS A 69 4.08 -4.02 10.10
N TRP A 70 3.96 -4.92 9.17
CA TRP A 70 2.97 -6.02 9.19
C TRP A 70 3.59 -7.40 9.41
N LYS A 71 4.76 -7.46 10.02
CA LYS A 71 5.44 -8.74 10.29
C LYS A 71 4.58 -9.70 11.11
N ASP A 72 3.81 -9.16 12.04
CA ASP A 72 2.85 -9.89 12.88
C ASP A 72 1.68 -10.52 12.10
N MET A 73 1.46 -10.11 10.86
CA MET A 73 0.40 -10.62 9.97
C MET A 73 0.89 -11.72 9.03
N LEU A 74 2.18 -12.02 9.01
CA LEU A 74 2.74 -13.09 8.19
C LEU A 74 2.45 -14.47 8.80
N ASN A 75 2.20 -15.46 7.94
CA ASN A 75 2.27 -16.86 8.35
C ASN A 75 3.72 -17.25 8.67
N GLU A 76 3.92 -18.16 9.63
CA GLU A 76 5.25 -18.58 10.11
C GLU A 76 6.18 -19.07 8.98
N ASN A 77 5.62 -19.68 7.94
CA ASN A 77 6.39 -20.24 6.82
C ASN A 77 6.48 -19.32 5.60
N THR A 78 5.94 -18.11 5.67
CA THR A 78 5.98 -17.17 4.55
C THR A 78 7.38 -16.60 4.41
N PRO A 79 8.07 -16.82 3.26
CA PRO A 79 9.41 -16.29 3.06
C PRO A 79 9.41 -14.75 2.96
N VAL A 80 10.48 -14.13 3.42
CA VAL A 80 10.71 -12.68 3.31
C VAL A 80 12.03 -12.44 2.57
N PRO A 81 12.04 -11.85 1.37
CA PRO A 81 10.88 -11.46 0.54
C PRO A 81 10.04 -12.65 0.06
N THR A 82 8.75 -12.38 -0.20
CA THR A 82 7.80 -13.39 -0.66
C THR A 82 7.77 -13.46 -2.20
N PRO A 83 7.92 -14.64 -2.81
CA PRO A 83 7.84 -14.79 -4.25
C PRO A 83 6.45 -14.40 -4.81
N GLN A 84 6.42 -13.71 -5.95
CA GLN A 84 5.19 -13.35 -6.65
C GLN A 84 4.68 -14.52 -7.50
N ILE A 85 4.27 -15.60 -6.86
CA ILE A 85 3.75 -16.81 -7.51
C ILE A 85 2.33 -17.10 -7.05
N LYS A 86 1.62 -17.95 -7.79
CA LYS A 86 0.21 -18.28 -7.53
C LYS A 86 -0.04 -18.85 -6.13
N GLU A 87 0.94 -19.57 -5.59
CA GLU A 87 0.87 -20.16 -4.25
C GLU A 87 0.60 -19.10 -3.16
N TYR A 88 1.22 -17.92 -3.29
CA TYR A 88 1.08 -16.81 -2.32
C TYR A 88 0.11 -15.71 -2.78
N GLN A 89 -0.70 -15.95 -3.83
CA GLN A 89 -1.53 -14.89 -4.44
C GLN A 89 -2.49 -14.21 -3.47
N ASN A 90 -2.99 -14.94 -2.47
CA ASN A 90 -3.96 -14.45 -1.50
C ASN A 90 -3.38 -14.34 -0.08
N GLU A 91 -2.07 -14.40 0.06
CA GLU A 91 -1.41 -14.33 1.36
C GLU A 91 -0.77 -12.96 1.59
N VAL A 92 -0.86 -12.48 2.82
CA VAL A 92 -0.03 -11.36 3.29
C VAL A 92 1.42 -11.82 3.29
N GLY A 93 2.25 -11.10 2.57
CA GLY A 93 3.67 -11.38 2.40
C GLY A 93 4.49 -10.11 2.34
N VAL A 94 5.67 -10.20 1.72
CA VAL A 94 6.57 -9.08 1.49
C VAL A 94 7.00 -9.12 0.03
N TYR A 95 6.16 -8.55 -0.83
CA TYR A 95 6.32 -8.62 -2.28
C TYR A 95 7.11 -7.45 -2.81
N LYS A 96 8.09 -7.73 -3.64
CA LYS A 96 8.96 -6.75 -4.25
C LYS A 96 8.21 -5.73 -5.09
N GLY A 97 8.55 -4.46 -4.94
CA GLY A 97 7.98 -3.33 -5.67
C GLY A 97 6.83 -2.66 -4.93
N GLY A 98 6.83 -1.34 -4.96
CA GLY A 98 5.86 -0.44 -4.35
C GLY A 98 6.44 0.96 -4.26
N GLY A 99 5.62 1.96 -3.92
CA GLY A 99 6.11 3.32 -3.75
C GLY A 99 6.84 3.86 -4.98
N TYR A 100 6.37 3.53 -6.18
CA TYR A 100 6.96 3.88 -7.48
C TYR A 100 8.32 3.22 -7.78
N ALA A 101 8.84 2.36 -6.90
CA ALA A 101 10.13 1.71 -7.05
C ALA A 101 9.97 0.20 -7.26
N ALA A 102 10.59 -0.35 -8.31
CA ALA A 102 10.62 -1.79 -8.57
C ALA A 102 11.54 -2.55 -7.62
N GLU A 103 12.53 -1.86 -7.05
CA GLU A 103 13.58 -2.41 -6.20
C GLU A 103 13.67 -1.67 -4.86
N GLY A 104 13.93 -2.42 -3.79
CA GLY A 104 14.22 -1.85 -2.46
C GLY A 104 13.00 -1.48 -1.63
N ILE A 105 11.81 -1.41 -2.23
CA ILE A 105 10.53 -1.22 -1.56
C ILE A 105 9.69 -2.47 -1.73
N TYR A 106 8.93 -2.81 -0.71
CA TYR A 106 8.07 -4.00 -0.68
C TYR A 106 6.67 -3.63 -0.21
N ARG A 107 5.67 -4.39 -0.68
CA ARG A 107 4.25 -4.25 -0.38
C ARG A 107 3.67 -5.54 0.21
N PRO A 108 2.50 -5.49 0.89
CA PRO A 108 1.97 -6.63 1.65
C PRO A 108 1.25 -7.69 0.82
N MET A 109 0.73 -7.34 -0.36
CA MET A 109 -0.03 -8.25 -1.22
C MET A 109 0.43 -8.16 -2.66
N GLN A 110 0.19 -9.21 -3.43
CA GLN A 110 0.45 -9.16 -4.88
C GLN A 110 -0.44 -8.13 -5.55
N ASP A 111 -1.69 -7.97 -5.09
CA ASP A 111 -2.62 -6.97 -5.60
C ASP A 111 -3.51 -6.36 -4.50
N CYS A 112 -3.90 -5.09 -4.69
CA CYS A 112 -4.64 -4.28 -3.73
C CYS A 112 -5.22 -3.06 -4.47
N SER A 113 -6.26 -2.41 -3.93
CA SER A 113 -6.74 -1.13 -4.49
C SER A 113 -5.69 -0.02 -4.45
N MET A 114 -4.65 -0.14 -3.63
CA MET A 114 -3.50 0.78 -3.65
C MET A 114 -2.50 0.48 -4.78
N LYS A 115 -2.73 -0.59 -5.56
CA LYS A 115 -1.89 -1.01 -6.68
C LYS A 115 -2.62 -1.01 -8.03
N SER A 116 -3.79 -1.61 -8.10
CA SER A 116 -4.46 -1.91 -9.36
C SER A 116 -5.90 -1.40 -9.40
N ILE A 117 -6.25 -0.78 -10.52
CA ILE A 117 -7.64 -0.36 -10.81
C ILE A 117 -8.62 -1.54 -10.94
N SER A 118 -8.13 -2.75 -11.19
CA SER A 118 -8.94 -3.96 -11.27
C SER A 118 -9.38 -4.50 -9.90
N VAL A 119 -8.79 -4.00 -8.82
CA VAL A 119 -9.07 -4.42 -7.44
C VAL A 119 -9.68 -3.25 -6.67
N ASN A 120 -10.97 -3.32 -6.41
CA ASN A 120 -11.68 -2.31 -5.60
C ASN A 120 -11.85 -2.79 -4.15
N ASN A 121 -10.74 -3.21 -3.52
CA ASN A 121 -10.72 -3.65 -2.14
C ASN A 121 -9.33 -3.45 -1.53
N PHE A 122 -9.30 -2.96 -0.29
CA PHE A 122 -8.07 -2.86 0.47
C PHE A 122 -7.57 -4.24 0.92
N CYS A 123 -6.27 -4.45 0.87
CA CYS A 123 -5.64 -5.61 1.45
C CYS A 123 -5.73 -5.60 2.99
N PRO A 124 -5.46 -6.73 3.68
CA PRO A 124 -5.54 -6.80 5.14
C PRO A 124 -4.69 -5.75 5.86
N VAL A 125 -3.51 -5.42 5.35
CA VAL A 125 -2.61 -4.42 5.95
C VAL A 125 -3.17 -3.02 5.82
N CYS A 126 -3.68 -2.65 4.63
CA CYS A 126 -4.35 -1.36 4.42
C CYS A 126 -5.63 -1.24 5.26
N LYS A 127 -6.41 -2.32 5.40
CA LYS A 127 -7.59 -2.36 6.28
C LYS A 127 -7.21 -2.09 7.74
N ARG A 128 -6.16 -2.73 8.24
CA ARG A 128 -5.65 -2.50 9.60
C ARG A 128 -5.28 -1.03 9.83
N ALA A 129 -4.62 -0.39 8.86
CA ALA A 129 -4.29 1.03 8.95
C ALA A 129 -5.54 1.91 9.03
N ILE A 130 -6.56 1.61 8.24
CA ILE A 130 -7.86 2.30 8.26
C ILE A 130 -8.56 2.09 9.61
N GLU A 131 -8.59 0.87 10.13
CA GLU A 131 -9.18 0.53 11.44
C GLU A 131 -8.49 1.28 12.59
N TRP A 132 -7.17 1.43 12.55
CA TRP A 132 -6.44 2.23 13.53
C TRP A 132 -6.89 3.70 13.53
N MET A 133 -7.08 4.28 12.36
CA MET A 133 -7.56 5.66 12.25
C MET A 133 -9.01 5.81 12.72
N ILE A 134 -9.88 4.85 12.40
CA ILE A 134 -11.25 4.81 12.92
C ILE A 134 -11.24 4.78 14.45
N ASN A 135 -10.48 3.88 15.04
CA ASN A 135 -10.39 3.75 16.50
C ASN A 135 -9.83 5.03 17.14
N PHE A 136 -8.78 5.61 16.57
CA PHE A 136 -8.20 6.87 17.04
C PHE A 136 -9.21 8.01 17.11
N TYR A 137 -10.06 8.16 16.10
CA TYR A 137 -11.08 9.21 16.06
C TYR A 137 -12.38 8.84 16.82
N SER A 138 -12.55 7.60 17.24
CA SER A 138 -13.74 7.12 17.96
C SER A 138 -13.58 7.14 19.49
N GLU A 139 -12.37 7.35 19.95
CA GLU A 139 -12.06 7.54 21.37
C GLU A 139 -12.25 9.02 21.77
#